data_84eb1b533c3313a059fd2dbe9f83e685
#
_entry.id   84eb1b533c3313a059fd2dbe9f83e685
#
_cell.length_a   1.000
_cell.length_b   1.000
_cell.length_c   1.000
_cell.angle_alpha   90.00
_cell.angle_beta   90.00
_cell.angle_gamma   90.00
#
_symmetry.space_group_name_H-M   'P 1'
#
loop_
_entity.id
_entity.type
_entity.pdbx_description
1 polymer ?
#
loop_
_entity_poly.entity_id
_entity_poly.type
_entity_poly.pdbx_seq_one_letter_code
_entity_poly.pdbx_strand_id
1 'polypeptide(L)'
;MAAVRAASGAIFRFQERPAMLSSIASSGFVVFPQTAVFPLQPKHVHALTTVPSPQRIVRERSDIFLSSAGNISSVWFRAIAPLRVRGKLIGALMLGEREGGTEYTAETLKQLGDLSPFIALAIYNHQLMMSLEERTAENLKLIASVHSFWDDALAAFAATIDVKSKEMHGHSLRVGRYASGIAEALGMNSSEVGEMRAAGYLHDIGKVTVDKYIFAKPGALEPVEFQEMADHTVLGHRIVSTVQFPWPNIPEVVRSHHERADGSGYPDKLHNDEVSVPVRIVAVADTFDAMLSERPYRKGMSLGEAAAQLSWLAPSKLDADVVHALLVQLRRDAVAMMSPPRPWAPQPERGRKPFLDAAHPCNISPTDIDHLVSDLNHRTHRGKATLT
;
A
#
# COMPACT_ATOMS: atom_id res chain seq x y z
N MET A 1 6.04 -37.91 -21.93
CA MET A 1 6.85 -38.53 -23.02
C MET A 1 7.09 -40.02 -22.78
N ALA A 2 7.58 -40.43 -21.62
CA ALA A 2 7.86 -41.82 -21.31
C ALA A 2 6.65 -42.79 -21.51
N ALA A 3 5.45 -42.34 -21.13
CA ALA A 3 4.24 -43.18 -21.26
C ALA A 3 3.86 -43.53 -22.71
N VAL A 4 4.25 -42.68 -23.67
CA VAL A 4 3.99 -42.91 -25.12
C VAL A 4 5.26 -43.20 -25.93
N ARG A 5 6.41 -43.30 -25.26
CA ARG A 5 7.74 -43.57 -25.84
C ARG A 5 8.08 -42.59 -26.99
N ALA A 6 7.74 -41.31 -26.83
CA ALA A 6 8.10 -40.31 -27.81
C ALA A 6 9.54 -39.81 -27.55
N ALA A 7 10.36 -39.75 -28.61
CA ALA A 7 11.73 -39.28 -28.53
C ALA A 7 11.80 -37.75 -28.34
N SER A 8 10.77 -37.01 -28.75
CA SER A 8 10.66 -35.58 -28.56
C SER A 8 9.20 -35.14 -28.49
N GLY A 9 8.96 -33.99 -27.92
CA GLY A 9 7.62 -33.42 -27.87
C GLY A 9 7.62 -31.98 -27.35
N ALA A 10 6.56 -31.26 -27.64
CA ALA A 10 6.36 -29.91 -27.17
C ALA A 10 4.89 -29.64 -26.84
N ILE A 11 4.70 -28.78 -25.83
CA ILE A 11 3.39 -28.27 -25.45
C ILE A 11 3.33 -26.83 -25.89
N PHE A 12 2.26 -26.50 -26.58
CA PHE A 12 2.00 -25.17 -27.09
C PHE A 12 0.71 -24.62 -26.49
N ARG A 13 0.73 -23.35 -26.11
CA ARG A 13 -0.45 -22.58 -25.75
C ARG A 13 -1.07 -22.00 -27.02
N PHE A 14 -2.38 -22.07 -27.14
CA PHE A 14 -3.13 -21.42 -28.20
C PHE A 14 -3.65 -20.05 -27.74
N GLN A 15 -3.43 -19.04 -28.55
CA GLN A 15 -4.02 -17.72 -28.43
C GLN A 15 -4.86 -17.44 -29.66
N GLU A 16 -6.08 -16.95 -29.46
CA GLU A 16 -7.05 -16.77 -30.55
C GLU A 16 -6.85 -15.45 -31.30
N ARG A 17 -6.45 -14.40 -30.59
CA ARG A 17 -6.27 -13.04 -31.16
C ARG A 17 -4.99 -12.39 -30.64
N PRO A 18 -3.98 -12.19 -31.51
CA PRO A 18 -3.80 -12.83 -32.83
C PRO A 18 -3.70 -14.35 -32.69
N ALA A 19 -4.13 -15.07 -33.74
CA ALA A 19 -4.09 -16.54 -33.72
C ALA A 19 -2.64 -17.04 -33.78
N MET A 20 -2.19 -17.63 -32.66
CA MET A 20 -0.81 -18.11 -32.54
C MET A 20 -0.70 -19.29 -31.58
N LEU A 21 0.39 -20.06 -31.76
CA LEU A 21 0.88 -21.03 -30.79
C LEU A 21 2.16 -20.48 -30.15
N SER A 22 2.23 -20.50 -28.83
CA SER A 22 3.47 -20.20 -28.09
C SER A 22 3.96 -21.42 -27.34
N SER A 23 5.26 -21.69 -27.39
CA SER A 23 5.85 -22.82 -26.69
C SER A 23 5.78 -22.61 -25.18
N ILE A 24 5.27 -23.63 -24.47
CA ILE A 24 5.27 -23.66 -22.99
C ILE A 24 6.42 -24.54 -22.49
N ALA A 25 6.55 -25.72 -23.09
CA ALA A 25 7.57 -26.69 -22.71
C ALA A 25 7.93 -27.56 -23.89
N SER A 26 9.18 -28.01 -23.95
CA SER A 26 9.67 -28.96 -24.95
C SER A 26 10.66 -29.93 -24.30
N SER A 27 10.79 -31.12 -24.87
CA SER A 27 11.73 -32.13 -24.41
C SER A 27 12.18 -33.04 -25.56
N GLY A 28 13.36 -33.62 -25.46
CA GLY A 28 13.97 -34.47 -26.48
C GLY A 28 14.84 -33.70 -27.44
N PHE A 29 14.96 -34.18 -28.69
CA PHE A 29 15.86 -33.61 -29.73
C PHE A 29 15.43 -32.24 -30.24
N VAL A 30 14.19 -31.80 -29.86
CA VAL A 30 13.68 -30.51 -30.31
C VAL A 30 13.44 -29.65 -29.07
N VAL A 31 14.31 -28.66 -28.89
CA VAL A 31 14.14 -27.65 -27.81
C VAL A 31 13.64 -26.36 -28.44
N PHE A 32 12.42 -25.98 -28.12
CA PHE A 32 11.90 -24.67 -28.46
C PHE A 32 12.22 -23.69 -27.34
N PRO A 33 12.72 -22.51 -27.64
CA PRO A 33 12.77 -21.44 -26.65
C PRO A 33 11.37 -21.20 -26.04
N GLN A 34 11.28 -20.93 -24.75
CA GLN A 34 9.98 -20.62 -24.10
C GLN A 34 9.29 -19.38 -24.71
N THR A 35 10.05 -18.58 -25.47
CA THR A 35 9.55 -17.41 -26.19
C THR A 35 9.18 -17.69 -27.65
N ALA A 36 9.29 -18.94 -28.11
CA ALA A 36 8.98 -19.29 -29.50
C ALA A 36 7.46 -19.12 -29.74
N VAL A 37 7.12 -18.26 -30.70
CA VAL A 37 5.76 -17.95 -31.10
C VAL A 37 5.55 -18.30 -32.56
N PHE A 38 4.49 -19.03 -32.87
CA PHE A 38 4.14 -19.50 -34.21
C PHE A 38 2.80 -18.88 -34.62
N PRO A 39 2.77 -17.89 -35.53
CA PRO A 39 1.51 -17.36 -36.05
C PRO A 39 0.77 -18.42 -36.85
N LEU A 40 -0.54 -18.48 -36.66
CA LEU A 40 -1.41 -19.46 -37.30
C LEU A 40 -2.25 -18.81 -38.41
N GLN A 41 -2.31 -19.46 -39.56
CA GLN A 41 -3.29 -19.09 -40.59
C GLN A 41 -4.69 -19.61 -40.21
N PRO A 42 -5.80 -19.00 -40.72
CA PRO A 42 -7.18 -19.43 -40.41
C PRO A 42 -7.43 -20.93 -40.63
N LYS A 43 -6.85 -21.52 -41.70
CA LYS A 43 -6.92 -22.96 -41.98
C LYS A 43 -6.32 -23.83 -40.87
N HIS A 44 -5.22 -23.37 -40.23
CA HIS A 44 -4.57 -24.08 -39.13
C HIS A 44 -5.39 -23.99 -37.86
N VAL A 45 -5.96 -22.81 -37.58
CA VAL A 45 -6.90 -22.62 -36.46
C VAL A 45 -8.10 -23.58 -36.60
N HIS A 46 -8.72 -23.60 -37.78
CA HIS A 46 -9.83 -24.49 -38.08
C HIS A 46 -9.45 -25.96 -37.87
N ALA A 47 -8.29 -26.39 -38.40
CA ALA A 47 -7.82 -27.75 -38.21
C ALA A 47 -7.64 -28.11 -36.72
N LEU A 48 -7.00 -27.23 -35.92
CA LEU A 48 -6.82 -27.45 -34.48
C LEU A 48 -8.13 -27.45 -33.71
N THR A 49 -9.09 -26.61 -34.10
CA THR A 49 -10.38 -26.52 -33.41
C THR A 49 -11.33 -27.66 -33.75
N THR A 50 -11.22 -28.25 -34.95
CA THR A 50 -12.09 -29.34 -35.42
C THR A 50 -11.56 -30.74 -35.07
N VAL A 51 -10.27 -30.89 -34.75
CA VAL A 51 -9.68 -32.18 -34.34
C VAL A 51 -10.32 -32.62 -33.00
N PRO A 52 -11.15 -33.66 -32.95
CA PRO A 52 -11.88 -34.05 -31.73
C PRO A 52 -11.02 -34.86 -30.74
N SER A 53 -9.99 -35.53 -31.22
CA SER A 53 -9.16 -36.47 -30.44
C SER A 53 -7.71 -36.47 -30.95
N PRO A 54 -6.76 -37.04 -30.21
CA PRO A 54 -5.40 -37.21 -30.67
C PRO A 54 -5.33 -37.94 -32.02
N GLN A 55 -4.52 -37.44 -32.93
CA GLN A 55 -4.39 -37.99 -34.28
C GLN A 55 -2.92 -38.09 -34.67
N ARG A 56 -2.65 -39.10 -35.56
CA ARG A 56 -1.39 -39.14 -36.29
C ARG A 56 -1.35 -38.01 -37.32
N ILE A 57 -0.19 -37.36 -37.45
CA ILE A 57 0.09 -36.41 -38.51
C ILE A 57 0.77 -37.17 -39.64
N VAL A 58 0.08 -37.30 -40.78
CA VAL A 58 0.64 -37.90 -41.98
C VAL A 58 1.59 -36.88 -42.61
N ARG A 59 2.72 -37.38 -43.20
CA ARG A 59 3.80 -36.54 -43.71
C ARG A 59 3.33 -35.44 -44.68
N GLU A 60 2.34 -35.73 -45.48
CA GLU A 60 1.74 -34.79 -46.46
C GLU A 60 0.91 -33.65 -45.79
N ARG A 61 0.53 -33.81 -44.54
CA ARG A 61 -0.18 -32.77 -43.74
C ARG A 61 0.70 -32.00 -42.75
N SER A 62 1.99 -32.40 -42.63
CA SER A 62 2.93 -31.75 -41.71
C SER A 62 3.31 -30.33 -42.17
N ASP A 63 3.24 -30.05 -43.46
CA ASP A 63 3.51 -28.73 -44.03
C ASP A 63 2.49 -27.67 -43.57
N ILE A 64 1.34 -28.10 -43.07
CA ILE A 64 0.26 -27.22 -42.60
C ILE A 64 0.69 -26.40 -41.38
N PHE A 65 1.57 -26.94 -40.55
CA PHE A 65 1.94 -26.31 -39.28
C PHE A 65 3.28 -25.59 -39.32
N LEU A 66 4.15 -25.89 -40.27
CA LEU A 66 5.54 -25.43 -40.24
C LEU A 66 5.91 -24.42 -41.33
N SER A 67 5.11 -24.24 -42.37
CA SER A 67 5.40 -23.30 -43.46
C SER A 67 5.24 -21.81 -43.08
N SER A 68 4.65 -21.52 -41.92
CA SER A 68 4.46 -20.14 -41.48
C SER A 68 5.54 -19.61 -40.55
N ALA A 69 6.42 -20.48 -40.05
CA ALA A 69 7.52 -20.13 -39.13
C ALA A 69 8.84 -20.23 -39.91
N GLY A 70 9.18 -19.20 -40.67
CA GLY A 70 10.47 -19.11 -41.34
C GLY A 70 11.61 -19.53 -40.42
N ASN A 71 12.39 -20.52 -40.82
CA ASN A 71 13.57 -21.12 -40.17
C ASN A 71 13.41 -22.28 -39.19
N ILE A 72 12.28 -22.93 -39.04
CA ILE A 72 12.25 -24.26 -38.42
C ILE A 72 12.12 -25.31 -39.48
N SER A 73 13.13 -25.44 -40.31
CA SER A 73 13.33 -26.57 -41.21
C SER A 73 13.61 -27.82 -40.36
N SER A 74 12.74 -28.82 -40.45
CA SER A 74 12.93 -30.21 -40.00
C SER A 74 12.44 -30.69 -38.64
N VAL A 75 11.56 -30.01 -37.95
CA VAL A 75 10.90 -30.64 -36.82
C VAL A 75 9.65 -31.38 -37.29
N TRP A 76 9.75 -32.69 -37.42
CA TRP A 76 8.63 -33.53 -37.82
C TRP A 76 7.83 -34.00 -36.61
N PHE A 77 6.66 -33.40 -36.40
CA PHE A 77 5.69 -33.96 -35.46
C PHE A 77 4.92 -35.14 -36.12
N ARG A 78 4.75 -36.21 -35.38
CA ARG A 78 4.08 -37.42 -35.81
C ARG A 78 2.68 -37.58 -35.19
N ALA A 79 2.43 -36.94 -34.07
CA ALA A 79 1.11 -36.94 -33.42
C ALA A 79 0.79 -35.57 -32.83
N ILE A 80 -0.49 -35.24 -32.80
CA ILE A 80 -1.03 -34.04 -32.18
C ILE A 80 -2.22 -34.40 -31.30
N ALA A 81 -2.25 -33.82 -30.11
CA ALA A 81 -3.37 -33.92 -29.18
C ALA A 81 -3.85 -32.49 -28.84
N PRO A 82 -5.10 -32.13 -29.21
CA PRO A 82 -5.65 -30.85 -28.83
C PRO A 82 -5.90 -30.82 -27.32
N LEU A 83 -5.53 -29.72 -26.69
CA LEU A 83 -5.71 -29.48 -25.25
C LEU A 83 -6.91 -28.57 -25.07
N ARG A 84 -8.00 -29.10 -24.47
CA ARG A 84 -9.27 -28.42 -24.33
C ARG A 84 -9.73 -28.40 -22.88
N VAL A 85 -10.31 -27.27 -22.47
CA VAL A 85 -11.03 -27.13 -21.20
C VAL A 85 -12.45 -26.62 -21.52
N ARG A 86 -13.47 -27.38 -21.08
CA ARG A 86 -14.88 -27.07 -21.35
C ARG A 86 -15.17 -26.82 -22.84
N GLY A 87 -14.58 -27.62 -23.72
CA GLY A 87 -14.73 -27.52 -25.17
C GLY A 87 -13.88 -26.43 -25.86
N LYS A 88 -13.32 -25.47 -25.11
CA LYS A 88 -12.46 -24.44 -25.66
C LYS A 88 -11.02 -24.95 -25.84
N LEU A 89 -10.45 -24.76 -27.05
CA LEU A 89 -9.05 -25.05 -27.31
C LEU A 89 -8.16 -24.07 -26.56
N ILE A 90 -7.24 -24.58 -25.73
CA ILE A 90 -6.27 -23.78 -24.98
C ILE A 90 -4.83 -24.04 -25.42
N GLY A 91 -4.59 -25.13 -26.13
CA GLY A 91 -3.27 -25.51 -26.59
C GLY A 91 -3.25 -26.79 -27.40
N ALA A 92 -2.06 -27.23 -27.70
CA ALA A 92 -1.81 -28.51 -28.37
C ALA A 92 -0.54 -29.17 -27.79
N LEU A 93 -0.61 -30.47 -27.56
CA LEU A 93 0.56 -31.30 -27.34
C LEU A 93 0.97 -31.94 -28.66
N MET A 94 2.19 -31.69 -29.11
CA MET A 94 2.75 -32.24 -30.34
C MET A 94 3.89 -33.17 -29.99
N LEU A 95 3.88 -34.37 -30.54
CA LEU A 95 4.87 -35.38 -30.30
C LEU A 95 5.64 -35.68 -31.61
N GLY A 96 6.93 -35.76 -31.49
CA GLY A 96 7.85 -36.13 -32.59
C GLY A 96 7.84 -37.64 -32.86
N GLU A 97 8.95 -38.16 -33.34
CA GLU A 97 9.15 -39.57 -33.66
C GLU A 97 9.09 -40.39 -32.37
N ARG A 98 8.58 -41.62 -32.49
CA ARG A 98 8.57 -42.58 -31.39
C ARG A 98 9.92 -43.26 -31.30
N GLU A 99 10.33 -43.59 -30.06
CA GLU A 99 11.55 -44.42 -29.87
C GLU A 99 11.50 -45.69 -30.69
N GLY A 100 12.55 -45.94 -31.45
CA GLY A 100 12.61 -47.10 -32.36
C GLY A 100 11.94 -46.90 -33.73
N GLY A 101 11.52 -45.67 -34.09
CA GLY A 101 10.95 -45.31 -35.39
C GLY A 101 9.58 -45.90 -35.70
N THR A 102 8.90 -46.44 -34.67
CA THR A 102 7.57 -47.06 -34.82
C THR A 102 6.45 -46.00 -34.86
N GLU A 103 5.34 -46.35 -35.52
CA GLU A 103 4.18 -45.44 -35.57
C GLU A 103 3.42 -45.43 -34.27
N TYR A 104 2.67 -44.32 -34.00
CA TYR A 104 1.71 -44.23 -32.92
C TYR A 104 0.51 -45.13 -33.20
N THR A 105 0.29 -46.15 -32.36
CA THR A 105 -0.85 -47.03 -32.46
C THR A 105 -2.15 -46.36 -31.99
N ALA A 106 -3.30 -46.93 -32.35
CA ALA A 106 -4.61 -46.45 -31.85
C ALA A 106 -4.69 -46.46 -30.32
N GLU A 107 -4.10 -47.44 -29.67
CA GLU A 107 -4.03 -47.53 -28.21
C GLU A 107 -3.20 -46.42 -27.59
N THR A 108 -2.03 -46.13 -28.18
CA THR A 108 -1.18 -45.01 -27.72
C THR A 108 -1.90 -43.66 -27.87
N LEU A 109 -2.62 -43.47 -29.00
CA LEU A 109 -3.41 -42.24 -29.23
C LEU A 109 -4.57 -42.15 -28.24
N LYS A 110 -5.20 -43.27 -27.87
CA LYS A 110 -6.23 -43.30 -26.83
C LYS A 110 -5.66 -42.87 -25.49
N GLN A 111 -4.54 -43.45 -25.06
CA GLN A 111 -3.85 -43.07 -23.81
C GLN A 111 -3.51 -41.57 -23.80
N LEU A 112 -3.06 -41.03 -24.94
CA LEU A 112 -2.80 -39.61 -25.10
C LEU A 112 -4.08 -38.78 -24.94
N GLY A 113 -5.22 -39.26 -25.47
CA GLY A 113 -6.54 -38.68 -25.29
C GLY A 113 -6.99 -38.66 -23.86
N ASP A 114 -6.74 -39.72 -23.11
CA ASP A 114 -7.08 -39.83 -21.67
C ASP A 114 -6.24 -38.87 -20.82
N LEU A 115 -4.99 -38.58 -21.21
CA LEU A 115 -4.09 -37.66 -20.50
C LEU A 115 -4.28 -36.19 -20.89
N SER A 116 -4.73 -35.91 -22.09
CA SER A 116 -4.86 -34.56 -22.65
C SER A 116 -5.72 -33.61 -21.79
N PRO A 117 -6.86 -34.05 -21.19
CA PRO A 117 -7.64 -33.18 -20.33
C PRO A 117 -6.92 -32.73 -19.06
N PHE A 118 -6.08 -33.59 -18.47
CA PHE A 118 -5.31 -33.26 -17.27
C PHE A 118 -4.21 -32.25 -17.61
N ILE A 119 -3.52 -32.43 -18.72
CA ILE A 119 -2.52 -31.49 -19.22
C ILE A 119 -3.19 -30.13 -19.53
N ALA A 120 -4.33 -30.17 -20.20
CA ALA A 120 -5.12 -28.98 -20.50
C ALA A 120 -5.52 -28.22 -19.24
N LEU A 121 -6.03 -28.94 -18.23
CA LEU A 121 -6.44 -28.35 -16.97
C LEU A 121 -5.25 -27.73 -16.22
N ALA A 122 -4.11 -28.40 -16.19
CA ALA A 122 -2.90 -27.87 -15.54
C ALA A 122 -2.43 -26.55 -16.21
N ILE A 123 -2.40 -26.51 -17.54
CA ILE A 123 -2.05 -25.30 -18.29
C ILE A 123 -3.06 -24.19 -18.05
N TYR A 124 -4.35 -24.50 -18.08
CA TYR A 124 -5.41 -23.53 -17.85
C TYR A 124 -5.33 -22.91 -16.46
N ASN A 125 -5.15 -23.76 -15.43
CA ASN A 125 -4.98 -23.29 -14.06
C ASN A 125 -3.74 -22.39 -13.91
N HIS A 126 -2.62 -22.78 -14.50
CA HIS A 126 -1.42 -21.94 -14.49
C HIS A 126 -1.65 -20.57 -15.15
N GLN A 127 -2.30 -20.56 -16.32
CA GLN A 127 -2.66 -19.31 -17.01
C GLN A 127 -3.58 -18.43 -16.17
N LEU A 128 -4.56 -19.04 -15.49
CA LEU A 128 -5.49 -18.31 -14.62
C LEU A 128 -4.75 -17.70 -13.43
N MET A 129 -3.86 -18.45 -12.78
CA MET A 129 -3.04 -17.95 -11.68
C MET A 129 -2.17 -16.76 -12.11
N MET A 130 -1.44 -16.89 -13.23
CA MET A 130 -0.63 -15.79 -13.75
C MET A 130 -1.46 -14.52 -14.05
N SER A 131 -2.66 -14.70 -14.64
CA SER A 131 -3.57 -13.58 -14.92
C SER A 131 -4.11 -12.94 -13.64
N LEU A 132 -4.37 -13.72 -12.59
CA LEU A 132 -4.79 -13.22 -11.29
C LEU A 132 -3.66 -12.44 -10.60
N GLU A 133 -2.45 -12.98 -10.62
CA GLU A 133 -1.26 -12.30 -10.07
C GLU A 133 -1.00 -10.95 -10.74
N GLU A 134 -1.07 -10.92 -12.09
CA GLU A 134 -0.90 -9.69 -12.87
C GLU A 134 -1.96 -8.64 -12.52
N ARG A 135 -3.23 -9.03 -12.49
CA ARG A 135 -4.34 -8.14 -12.11
C ARG A 135 -4.22 -7.65 -10.66
N THR A 136 -3.80 -8.53 -9.76
CA THR A 136 -3.59 -8.16 -8.36
C THR A 136 -2.47 -7.13 -8.23
N ALA A 137 -1.36 -7.34 -8.92
CA ALA A 137 -0.25 -6.39 -8.95
C ALA A 137 -0.64 -5.04 -9.56
N GLU A 138 -1.46 -5.04 -10.62
CA GLU A 138 -1.99 -3.82 -11.23
C GLU A 138 -2.94 -3.09 -10.28
N ASN A 139 -3.86 -3.80 -9.63
CA ASN A 139 -4.76 -3.21 -8.64
C ASN A 139 -4.01 -2.59 -7.45
N LEU A 140 -2.97 -3.27 -6.94
CA LEU A 140 -2.14 -2.73 -5.87
C LEU A 140 -1.41 -1.44 -6.29
N LYS A 141 -0.92 -1.36 -7.53
CA LYS A 141 -0.32 -0.13 -8.07
C LYS A 141 -1.35 1.00 -8.17
N LEU A 142 -2.56 0.69 -8.61
CA LEU A 142 -3.64 1.68 -8.72
C LEU A 142 -4.04 2.21 -7.34
N ILE A 143 -4.21 1.34 -6.35
CA ILE A 143 -4.50 1.73 -4.96
C ILE A 143 -3.40 2.64 -4.40
N ALA A 144 -2.13 2.27 -4.58
CA ALA A 144 -1.01 3.10 -4.15
C ALA A 144 -0.99 4.48 -4.84
N SER A 145 -1.32 4.53 -6.13
CA SER A 145 -1.44 5.78 -6.90
C SER A 145 -2.56 6.68 -6.38
N VAL A 146 -3.72 6.11 -6.04
CA VAL A 146 -4.85 6.84 -5.45
C VAL A 146 -4.48 7.40 -4.07
N HIS A 147 -3.82 6.62 -3.23
CA HIS A 147 -3.35 7.09 -1.92
C HIS A 147 -2.35 8.24 -2.05
N SER A 148 -1.36 8.13 -2.96
CA SER A 148 -0.42 9.21 -3.23
C SER A 148 -1.11 10.49 -3.71
N PHE A 149 -2.11 10.36 -4.58
CA PHE A 149 -2.90 11.50 -5.05
C PHE A 149 -3.63 12.21 -3.90
N TRP A 150 -4.25 11.43 -2.98
CA TRP A 150 -4.88 12.00 -1.80
C TRP A 150 -3.87 12.72 -0.90
N ASP A 151 -2.72 12.10 -0.61
CA ASP A 151 -1.66 12.70 0.21
C ASP A 151 -1.21 14.04 -0.38
N ASP A 152 -0.94 14.10 -1.68
CA ASP A 152 -0.48 15.31 -2.36
C ASP A 152 -1.57 16.41 -2.39
N ALA A 153 -2.81 16.03 -2.67
CA ALA A 153 -3.93 16.97 -2.68
C ALA A 153 -4.21 17.55 -1.30
N LEU A 154 -4.23 16.71 -0.25
CA LEU A 154 -4.46 17.15 1.12
C LEU A 154 -3.30 18.01 1.64
N ALA A 155 -2.06 17.67 1.28
CA ALA A 155 -0.90 18.50 1.60
C ALA A 155 -0.97 19.90 0.95
N ALA A 156 -1.45 19.98 -0.29
CA ALA A 156 -1.66 21.27 -0.97
C ALA A 156 -2.77 22.09 -0.30
N PHE A 157 -3.88 21.46 0.13
CA PHE A 157 -4.93 22.14 0.90
C PHE A 157 -4.40 22.65 2.25
N ALA A 158 -3.68 21.80 2.99
CA ALA A 158 -3.04 22.18 4.26
C ALA A 158 -2.13 23.41 4.08
N ALA A 159 -1.25 23.37 3.08
CA ALA A 159 -0.37 24.50 2.77
C ALA A 159 -1.14 25.79 2.45
N THR A 160 -2.31 25.70 1.79
CA THR A 160 -3.16 26.84 1.46
C THR A 160 -3.77 27.47 2.72
N ILE A 161 -4.13 26.66 3.72
CA ILE A 161 -4.66 27.12 5.01
C ILE A 161 -3.54 27.80 5.80
N ASP A 162 -2.37 27.16 5.85
CA ASP A 162 -1.20 27.66 6.58
C ASP A 162 -0.69 29.01 6.08
N VAL A 163 -0.92 29.39 4.81
CA VAL A 163 -0.57 30.72 4.24
C VAL A 163 -1.33 31.86 4.92
N LYS A 164 -2.48 31.57 5.56
CA LYS A 164 -3.31 32.59 6.22
C LYS A 164 -2.61 33.25 7.42
N SER A 165 -1.68 32.54 8.08
CA SER A 165 -0.83 33.06 9.16
C SER A 165 0.62 32.66 8.94
N LYS A 166 1.55 33.59 9.10
CA LYS A 166 3.00 33.30 9.02
C LYS A 166 3.45 32.29 10.07
N GLU A 167 2.78 32.29 11.21
CA GLU A 167 3.07 31.42 12.37
C GLU A 167 2.63 29.98 12.12
N MET A 168 1.67 29.79 11.22
CA MET A 168 1.15 28.46 10.84
C MET A 168 1.92 27.83 9.67
N HIS A 169 2.95 28.49 9.14
CA HIS A 169 3.64 27.99 7.95
C HIS A 169 4.18 26.58 8.17
N GLY A 170 3.63 25.62 7.42
CA GLY A 170 3.99 24.20 7.51
C GLY A 170 3.48 23.49 8.76
N HIS A 171 2.67 24.12 9.61
CA HIS A 171 2.10 23.53 10.82
C HIS A 171 1.30 22.28 10.51
N SER A 172 0.30 22.37 9.65
CA SER A 172 -0.57 21.27 9.31
C SER A 172 0.21 20.06 8.73
N LEU A 173 1.25 20.34 7.93
CA LEU A 173 2.13 19.27 7.40
C LEU A 173 2.95 18.59 8.51
N ARG A 174 3.44 19.36 9.49
CA ARG A 174 4.19 18.80 10.62
C ARG A 174 3.27 17.99 11.52
N VAL A 175 2.06 18.52 11.84
CA VAL A 175 1.06 17.77 12.63
C VAL A 175 0.70 16.46 11.96
N GLY A 176 0.46 16.43 10.64
CA GLY A 176 0.19 15.19 9.91
C GLY A 176 1.35 14.19 9.99
N ARG A 177 2.59 14.67 9.95
CA ARG A 177 3.78 13.84 10.11
C ARG A 177 3.91 13.28 11.52
N TYR A 178 3.69 14.10 12.54
CA TYR A 178 3.73 13.65 13.94
C TYR A 178 2.60 12.66 14.23
N ALA A 179 1.40 12.94 13.77
CA ALA A 179 0.26 12.04 13.93
C ALA A 179 0.51 10.66 13.28
N SER A 180 1.06 10.65 12.06
CA SER A 180 1.41 9.38 11.39
C SER A 180 2.53 8.62 12.11
N GLY A 181 3.55 9.31 12.64
CA GLY A 181 4.61 8.65 13.41
C GLY A 181 4.13 8.08 14.75
N ILE A 182 3.21 8.77 15.44
CA ILE A 182 2.55 8.25 16.64
C ILE A 182 1.74 6.99 16.30
N ALA A 183 0.97 7.02 15.22
CA ALA A 183 0.18 5.87 14.75
C ALA A 183 1.07 4.65 14.44
N GLU A 184 2.21 4.87 13.77
CA GLU A 184 3.21 3.81 13.54
C GLU A 184 3.76 3.23 14.87
N ALA A 185 4.03 4.07 15.86
CA ALA A 185 4.52 3.64 17.16
C ALA A 185 3.47 2.84 17.94
N LEU A 186 2.18 3.14 17.76
CA LEU A 186 1.04 2.39 18.30
C LEU A 186 0.77 1.08 17.55
N GLY A 187 1.46 0.80 16.45
CA GLY A 187 1.30 -0.42 15.66
C GLY A 187 0.07 -0.42 14.73
N MET A 188 -0.44 0.74 14.39
CA MET A 188 -1.53 0.90 13.43
C MET A 188 -1.11 0.44 12.03
N ASN A 189 -2.08 -0.05 11.23
CA ASN A 189 -1.79 -0.49 9.86
C ASN A 189 -1.55 0.71 8.91
N SER A 190 -1.06 0.44 7.69
CA SER A 190 -0.68 1.49 6.73
C SER A 190 -1.84 2.41 6.33
N SER A 191 -3.08 1.92 6.30
CA SER A 191 -4.27 2.72 6.01
C SER A 191 -4.59 3.68 7.16
N GLU A 192 -4.53 3.20 8.40
CA GLU A 192 -4.74 4.00 9.61
C GLU A 192 -3.65 5.07 9.78
N VAL A 193 -2.38 4.72 9.48
CA VAL A 193 -1.27 5.69 9.46
C VAL A 193 -1.52 6.78 8.41
N GLY A 194 -2.01 6.41 7.22
CA GLY A 194 -2.42 7.37 6.18
C GLY A 194 -3.57 8.26 6.63
N GLU A 195 -4.55 7.70 7.33
CA GLU A 195 -5.65 8.45 7.94
C GLU A 195 -5.17 9.50 8.93
N MET A 196 -4.27 9.13 9.84
CA MET A 196 -3.73 10.07 10.83
C MET A 196 -2.95 11.21 10.18
N ARG A 197 -2.23 10.93 9.09
CA ARG A 197 -1.56 11.97 8.31
C ARG A 197 -2.57 12.92 7.68
N ALA A 198 -3.58 12.40 7.01
CA ALA A 198 -4.63 13.18 6.36
C ALA A 198 -5.44 14.01 7.38
N ALA A 199 -5.79 13.43 8.52
CA ALA A 199 -6.47 14.11 9.60
C ALA A 199 -5.63 15.27 10.17
N GLY A 200 -4.32 15.05 10.35
CA GLY A 200 -3.40 16.11 10.75
C GLY A 200 -3.27 17.24 9.72
N TYR A 201 -3.35 16.95 8.42
CA TYR A 201 -3.37 17.97 7.37
C TYR A 201 -4.64 18.81 7.41
N LEU A 202 -5.77 18.24 7.77
CA LEU A 202 -7.09 18.85 7.68
C LEU A 202 -7.66 19.35 9.03
N HIS A 203 -7.03 19.03 10.18
CA HIS A 203 -7.60 19.33 11.49
C HIS A 203 -8.04 20.80 11.63
N ASP A 204 -7.29 21.68 11.04
CA ASP A 204 -7.45 23.14 11.11
C ASP A 204 -8.16 23.76 9.89
N ILE A 205 -8.76 22.97 9.01
CA ILE A 205 -9.36 23.49 7.76
C ILE A 205 -10.42 24.56 8.00
N GLY A 206 -11.15 24.48 9.10
CA GLY A 206 -12.14 25.48 9.48
C GLY A 206 -11.59 26.86 9.77
N LYS A 207 -10.29 26.99 10.02
CA LYS A 207 -9.63 28.30 10.20
C LYS A 207 -9.70 29.19 8.95
N VAL A 208 -10.11 28.64 7.80
CA VAL A 208 -10.40 29.43 6.61
C VAL A 208 -11.49 30.48 6.87
N THR A 209 -12.40 30.23 7.81
CA THR A 209 -13.53 31.12 8.15
C THR A 209 -13.20 32.14 9.24
N VAL A 210 -12.13 31.95 10.01
CA VAL A 210 -11.74 32.85 11.12
C VAL A 210 -11.14 34.14 10.59
N ASP A 211 -11.50 35.27 11.22
CA ASP A 211 -11.01 36.57 10.81
C ASP A 211 -9.48 36.71 11.01
N LYS A 212 -8.83 37.36 10.07
CA LYS A 212 -7.38 37.64 10.10
C LYS A 212 -6.94 38.37 11.37
N TYR A 213 -7.77 39.27 11.91
CA TYR A 213 -7.46 40.06 13.11
C TYR A 213 -7.33 39.21 14.37
N ILE A 214 -8.08 38.10 14.46
CA ILE A 214 -8.00 37.17 15.59
C ILE A 214 -6.65 36.45 15.62
N PHE A 215 -6.13 36.05 14.45
CA PHE A 215 -4.80 35.44 14.35
C PHE A 215 -3.66 36.42 14.67
N ALA A 216 -3.81 37.67 14.27
CA ALA A 216 -2.76 38.66 14.41
C ALA A 216 -2.84 39.42 15.77
N LYS A 217 -3.84 39.12 16.61
CA LYS A 217 -4.04 39.84 17.87
C LYS A 217 -2.91 39.56 18.85
N PRO A 218 -2.19 40.62 19.30
CA PRO A 218 -1.20 40.47 20.33
C PRO A 218 -1.85 40.24 21.71
N GLY A 219 -1.62 39.11 22.31
CA GLY A 219 -2.08 38.77 23.65
C GLY A 219 -3.24 37.77 23.69
N ALA A 220 -3.93 37.67 24.83
CA ALA A 220 -5.05 36.77 25.02
C ALA A 220 -6.28 37.23 24.22
N LEU A 221 -7.02 36.25 23.69
CA LEU A 221 -8.31 36.50 23.03
C LEU A 221 -9.38 36.85 24.08
N GLU A 222 -10.25 37.78 23.75
CA GLU A 222 -11.46 38.04 24.50
C GLU A 222 -12.43 36.83 24.38
N PRO A 223 -13.37 36.63 25.32
CA PRO A 223 -14.27 35.45 25.27
C PRO A 223 -15.00 35.28 23.93
N VAL A 224 -15.43 36.35 23.29
CA VAL A 224 -16.11 36.31 21.99
C VAL A 224 -15.15 35.90 20.87
N GLU A 225 -13.94 36.43 20.87
CA GLU A 225 -12.88 36.10 19.89
C GLU A 225 -12.41 34.66 20.09
N PHE A 226 -12.33 34.19 21.34
CA PHE A 226 -12.04 32.80 21.64
C PHE A 226 -13.11 31.87 21.08
N GLN A 227 -14.39 32.23 21.23
CA GLN A 227 -15.49 31.43 20.68
C GLN A 227 -15.41 31.39 19.15
N GLU A 228 -15.16 32.54 18.49
CA GLU A 228 -14.99 32.56 17.04
C GLU A 228 -13.79 31.71 16.59
N MET A 229 -12.68 31.73 17.35
CA MET A 229 -11.56 30.84 17.10
C MET A 229 -11.97 29.37 17.31
N ALA A 230 -12.68 29.04 18.37
CA ALA A 230 -13.11 27.66 18.68
C ALA A 230 -14.08 27.10 17.63
N ASP A 231 -14.90 27.95 17.02
CA ASP A 231 -15.87 27.57 15.99
C ASP A 231 -15.22 26.97 14.73
N HIS A 232 -13.88 27.13 14.53
CA HIS A 232 -13.19 26.49 13.40
C HIS A 232 -13.35 24.98 13.42
N THR A 233 -13.48 24.35 14.60
CA THR A 233 -13.66 22.89 14.74
C THR A 233 -15.02 22.45 14.18
N VAL A 234 -16.08 23.18 14.50
CA VAL A 234 -17.44 22.90 14.03
C VAL A 234 -17.57 23.21 12.53
N LEU A 235 -17.02 24.33 12.08
CA LEU A 235 -17.06 24.75 10.68
C LEU A 235 -16.18 23.82 9.82
N GLY A 236 -15.00 23.45 10.32
CA GLY A 236 -14.13 22.47 9.68
C GLY A 236 -14.80 21.12 9.52
N HIS A 237 -15.46 20.63 10.58
CA HIS A 237 -16.25 19.39 10.50
C HIS A 237 -17.31 19.47 9.39
N ARG A 238 -18.04 20.58 9.27
CA ARG A 238 -19.03 20.77 8.21
C ARG A 238 -18.40 20.70 6.83
N ILE A 239 -17.23 21.33 6.64
CA ILE A 239 -16.49 21.31 5.37
C ILE A 239 -16.10 19.87 5.00
N VAL A 240 -15.40 19.18 5.89
CA VAL A 240 -14.89 17.83 5.58
C VAL A 240 -15.98 16.78 5.45
N SER A 241 -17.12 16.95 6.15
CA SER A 241 -18.27 16.04 6.06
C SER A 241 -18.95 16.02 4.67
N THR A 242 -18.65 16.99 3.80
CA THR A 242 -19.14 16.99 2.41
C THR A 242 -18.30 16.12 1.47
N VAL A 243 -17.12 15.67 1.92
CA VAL A 243 -16.16 14.91 1.12
C VAL A 243 -16.21 13.44 1.52
N GLN A 244 -16.26 12.55 0.53
CA GLN A 244 -16.14 11.11 0.75
C GLN A 244 -14.65 10.72 0.81
N PHE A 245 -14.06 10.80 1.98
CA PHE A 245 -12.69 10.33 2.20
C PHE A 245 -12.63 8.79 2.22
N PRO A 246 -11.50 8.19 1.84
CA PRO A 246 -11.28 6.75 2.04
C PRO A 246 -11.11 6.39 3.53
N TRP A 247 -11.06 7.37 4.42
CA TRP A 247 -10.85 7.27 5.86
C TRP A 247 -12.04 7.86 6.63
N PRO A 248 -12.67 7.08 7.51
CA PRO A 248 -13.93 7.49 8.13
C PRO A 248 -13.79 8.49 9.29
N ASN A 249 -12.63 8.53 9.97
CA ASN A 249 -12.48 9.28 11.21
C ASN A 249 -12.11 10.77 11.01
N ILE A 250 -11.80 11.21 9.78
CA ILE A 250 -11.38 12.59 9.51
C ILE A 250 -12.39 13.63 10.04
N PRO A 251 -13.70 13.52 9.80
CA PRO A 251 -14.66 14.49 10.31
C PRO A 251 -14.67 14.60 11.84
N GLU A 252 -14.58 13.48 12.54
CA GLU A 252 -14.53 13.44 13.99
C GLU A 252 -13.25 14.11 14.52
N VAL A 253 -12.09 13.79 13.91
CA VAL A 253 -10.81 14.40 14.30
C VAL A 253 -10.85 15.91 14.12
N VAL A 254 -11.33 16.41 12.98
CA VAL A 254 -11.44 17.84 12.71
C VAL A 254 -12.35 18.54 13.74
N ARG A 255 -13.43 17.89 14.17
CA ARG A 255 -14.33 18.43 15.18
C ARG A 255 -13.69 18.48 16.57
N SER A 256 -12.97 17.39 16.97
CA SER A 256 -12.73 17.11 18.38
C SER A 256 -11.24 17.18 18.77
N HIS A 257 -10.31 17.58 17.88
CA HIS A 257 -8.87 17.62 18.19
C HIS A 257 -8.46 18.56 19.32
N HIS A 258 -9.32 19.48 19.70
CA HIS A 258 -9.14 20.34 20.87
C HIS A 258 -9.82 19.83 22.15
N GLU A 259 -10.43 18.65 22.12
CA GLU A 259 -10.91 18.00 23.35
C GLU A 259 -9.73 17.63 24.25
N ARG A 260 -9.97 17.59 25.53
CA ARG A 260 -8.96 17.26 26.55
C ARG A 260 -9.48 16.16 27.47
N ALA A 261 -8.56 15.30 27.93
CA ALA A 261 -8.90 14.14 28.74
C ALA A 261 -9.73 14.46 30.01
N ASP A 262 -9.56 15.68 30.56
CA ASP A 262 -10.28 16.18 31.74
C ASP A 262 -11.61 16.89 31.40
N GLY A 263 -12.06 16.89 30.14
CA GLY A 263 -13.29 17.59 29.71
C GLY A 263 -13.15 19.10 29.64
N SER A 264 -11.96 19.67 29.82
CA SER A 264 -11.71 21.11 29.68
C SER A 264 -11.59 21.60 28.25
N GLY A 265 -11.71 20.70 27.27
CA GLY A 265 -11.62 20.96 25.86
C GLY A 265 -12.86 21.60 25.23
N TYR A 266 -12.88 21.62 23.91
CA TYR A 266 -14.01 22.11 23.09
C TYR A 266 -14.05 21.34 21.75
N PRO A 267 -15.20 21.33 21.04
CA PRO A 267 -16.44 22.06 21.29
C PRO A 267 -17.41 21.34 22.22
N ASP A 268 -17.29 20.02 22.39
CA ASP A 268 -18.31 19.18 23.05
C ASP A 268 -17.97 18.86 24.51
N LYS A 269 -16.77 19.21 24.98
CA LYS A 269 -16.26 18.99 26.35
C LYS A 269 -16.22 17.51 26.73
N LEU A 270 -15.77 16.68 25.80
CA LEU A 270 -15.68 15.22 25.97
C LEU A 270 -14.56 14.84 26.93
N HIS A 271 -14.80 13.79 27.72
CA HIS A 271 -13.77 13.16 28.54
C HIS A 271 -13.01 12.09 27.77
N ASN A 272 -11.85 11.63 28.30
CA ASN A 272 -10.93 10.77 27.57
C ASN A 272 -11.54 9.46 27.04
N ASP A 273 -12.48 8.85 27.76
CA ASP A 273 -13.18 7.63 27.35
C ASP A 273 -14.22 7.84 26.24
N GLU A 274 -14.64 9.09 26.04
CA GLU A 274 -15.58 9.49 24.98
C GLU A 274 -14.85 9.92 23.69
N VAL A 275 -13.53 10.18 23.78
CA VAL A 275 -12.70 10.66 22.65
C VAL A 275 -12.04 9.48 21.95
N SER A 276 -12.20 9.35 20.64
CA SER A 276 -11.58 8.26 19.87
C SER A 276 -10.07 8.36 19.82
N VAL A 277 -9.39 7.23 19.61
CA VAL A 277 -7.91 7.19 19.49
C VAL A 277 -7.38 8.10 18.39
N PRO A 278 -7.98 8.16 17.18
CA PRO A 278 -7.58 9.13 16.13
C PRO A 278 -7.55 10.58 16.61
N VAL A 279 -8.57 11.01 17.34
CA VAL A 279 -8.65 12.37 17.90
C VAL A 279 -7.52 12.62 18.91
N ARG A 280 -7.28 11.66 19.82
CA ARG A 280 -6.20 11.77 20.83
C ARG A 280 -4.82 11.89 20.17
N ILE A 281 -4.59 11.14 19.10
CA ILE A 281 -3.33 11.18 18.33
C ILE A 281 -3.10 12.59 17.78
N VAL A 282 -4.10 13.14 17.07
CA VAL A 282 -3.95 14.47 16.47
C VAL A 282 -3.87 15.57 17.54
N ALA A 283 -4.61 15.46 18.64
CA ALA A 283 -4.52 16.39 19.77
C ALA A 283 -3.11 16.44 20.40
N VAL A 284 -2.44 15.30 20.54
CA VAL A 284 -1.04 15.24 21.01
C VAL A 284 -0.10 15.82 19.97
N ALA A 285 -0.26 15.47 18.69
CA ALA A 285 0.58 15.93 17.58
C ALA A 285 0.48 17.47 17.41
N ASP A 286 -0.72 18.03 17.44
CA ASP A 286 -0.96 19.48 17.38
C ASP A 286 -0.34 20.21 18.58
N THR A 287 -0.57 19.69 19.79
CA THR A 287 0.01 20.25 21.01
C THR A 287 1.53 20.23 20.97
N PHE A 288 2.13 19.18 20.45
CA PHE A 288 3.58 19.05 20.28
C PHE A 288 4.12 20.07 19.28
N ASP A 289 3.54 20.22 18.11
CA ASP A 289 3.95 21.23 17.12
C ASP A 289 3.80 22.64 17.67
N ALA A 290 2.68 22.92 18.35
CA ALA A 290 2.45 24.21 18.97
C ALA A 290 3.49 24.59 20.05
N MET A 291 4.08 23.61 20.73
CA MET A 291 5.18 23.84 21.68
C MET A 291 6.51 24.15 20.99
N LEU A 292 6.81 23.44 19.91
CA LEU A 292 8.05 23.62 19.13
C LEU A 292 8.06 24.90 18.29
N SER A 293 6.89 25.35 17.83
CA SER A 293 6.76 26.49 16.93
C SER A 293 6.98 27.82 17.63
N GLU A 294 7.73 28.73 16.98
CA GLU A 294 7.84 30.12 17.42
C GLU A 294 6.50 30.84 17.22
N ARG A 295 6.14 31.67 18.20
CA ARG A 295 4.97 32.53 18.15
C ARG A 295 5.40 33.99 18.45
N PRO A 296 4.65 35.03 18.01
CA PRO A 296 5.06 36.41 18.19
C PRO A 296 5.45 36.79 19.62
N TYR A 297 4.95 36.05 20.61
CA TYR A 297 5.14 36.30 22.03
C TYR A 297 5.95 35.26 22.75
N ARG A 298 6.36 34.18 22.07
CA ARG A 298 7.06 33.03 22.71
C ARG A 298 7.99 32.35 21.72
N LYS A 299 9.27 32.21 22.09
CA LYS A 299 10.19 31.28 21.40
C LYS A 299 9.63 29.85 21.49
N GLY A 300 9.85 29.08 20.44
CA GLY A 300 9.61 27.65 20.47
C GLY A 300 10.42 26.97 21.58
N MET A 301 9.84 25.96 22.20
CA MET A 301 10.54 25.11 23.15
C MET A 301 11.57 24.23 22.43
N SER A 302 12.62 23.85 23.13
CA SER A 302 13.46 22.74 22.67
C SER A 302 12.67 21.43 22.66
N LEU A 303 13.15 20.45 21.90
CA LEU A 303 12.53 19.15 21.81
C LEU A 303 12.38 18.45 23.18
N GLY A 304 13.41 18.57 24.03
CA GLY A 304 13.41 18.03 25.39
C GLY A 304 12.37 18.72 26.30
N GLU A 305 12.28 20.05 26.23
CA GLU A 305 11.29 20.80 27.01
C GLU A 305 9.86 20.47 26.56
N ALA A 306 9.61 20.37 25.25
CA ALA A 306 8.30 19.99 24.72
C ALA A 306 7.91 18.56 25.15
N ALA A 307 8.84 17.60 25.06
CA ALA A 307 8.61 16.23 25.50
C ALA A 307 8.32 16.14 27.00
N ALA A 308 9.07 16.87 27.83
CA ALA A 308 8.82 16.94 29.27
C ALA A 308 7.45 17.59 29.60
N GLN A 309 7.11 18.65 28.90
CA GLN A 309 5.81 19.31 29.06
C GLN A 309 4.64 18.43 28.68
N LEU A 310 4.74 17.68 27.56
CA LEU A 310 3.72 16.70 27.18
C LEU A 310 3.55 15.61 28.23
N SER A 311 4.68 15.06 28.71
CA SER A 311 4.66 14.05 29.79
C SER A 311 4.04 14.59 31.08
N TRP A 312 4.17 15.89 31.35
CA TRP A 312 3.52 16.53 32.49
C TRP A 312 2.02 16.71 32.28
N LEU A 313 1.57 17.04 31.06
CA LEU A 313 0.14 17.18 30.71
C LEU A 313 -0.62 15.84 30.71
N ALA A 314 0.08 14.75 30.51
CA ALA A 314 -0.50 13.41 30.61
C ALA A 314 -0.44 12.92 32.09
N PRO A 315 -1.47 12.17 32.57
CA PRO A 315 -2.68 11.78 31.87
C PRO A 315 -3.85 12.78 32.01
N SER A 316 -3.65 13.91 32.67
CA SER A 316 -4.75 14.83 33.03
C SER A 316 -5.42 15.49 31.83
N LYS A 317 -4.65 15.96 30.86
CA LYS A 317 -5.16 16.68 29.68
C LYS A 317 -4.96 15.93 28.34
N LEU A 318 -3.96 15.07 28.28
CA LEU A 318 -3.60 14.31 27.09
C LEU A 318 -3.55 12.82 27.43
N ASP A 319 -3.83 12.00 26.45
CA ASP A 319 -3.75 10.53 26.58
C ASP A 319 -2.31 10.09 26.80
N ALA A 320 -2.07 9.34 27.90
CA ALA A 320 -0.72 8.92 28.30
C ALA A 320 -0.11 7.88 27.32
N ASP A 321 -0.92 6.99 26.76
CA ASP A 321 -0.45 5.96 25.84
C ASP A 321 -0.04 6.61 24.50
N VAL A 322 -0.76 7.62 24.05
CA VAL A 322 -0.43 8.40 22.87
C VAL A 322 0.83 9.24 23.08
N VAL A 323 0.98 9.90 24.22
CA VAL A 323 2.22 10.63 24.58
C VAL A 323 3.39 9.67 24.65
N HIS A 324 3.23 8.49 25.26
CA HIS A 324 4.25 7.45 25.26
C HIS A 324 4.67 7.04 23.85
N ALA A 325 3.72 6.84 22.94
CA ALA A 325 4.01 6.49 21.55
C ALA A 325 4.81 7.59 20.82
N LEU A 326 4.51 8.87 21.06
CA LEU A 326 5.31 10.00 20.59
C LEU A 326 6.76 9.89 21.09
N LEU A 327 6.97 9.67 22.40
CA LEU A 327 8.30 9.55 22.99
C LEU A 327 9.09 8.37 22.38
N VAL A 328 8.43 7.24 22.17
CA VAL A 328 9.03 6.07 21.48
C VAL A 328 9.48 6.44 20.07
N GLN A 329 8.70 7.20 19.33
CA GLN A 329 9.08 7.65 17.98
C GLN A 329 10.25 8.63 18.01
N LEU A 330 10.26 9.58 18.93
CA LEU A 330 11.37 10.50 19.14
C LEU A 330 12.68 9.74 19.46
N ARG A 331 12.59 8.72 20.32
CA ARG A 331 13.72 7.87 20.64
C ARG A 331 14.28 7.13 19.43
N ARG A 332 13.39 6.60 18.58
CA ARG A 332 13.81 5.94 17.32
C ARG A 332 14.59 6.89 16.42
N ASP A 333 14.13 8.12 16.26
CA ASP A 333 14.81 9.14 15.46
C ASP A 333 16.16 9.54 16.08
N ALA A 334 16.20 9.75 17.40
CA ALA A 334 17.44 10.07 18.11
C ALA A 334 18.50 8.98 17.92
N VAL A 335 18.12 7.71 18.08
CA VAL A 335 19.03 6.57 17.85
C VAL A 335 19.46 6.48 16.40
N ALA A 336 18.56 6.70 15.45
CA ALA A 336 18.87 6.66 14.02
C ALA A 336 19.89 7.73 13.62
N MET A 337 19.79 8.94 14.19
CA MET A 337 20.73 10.04 13.95
C MET A 337 22.11 9.82 14.56
N MET A 338 22.18 9.10 15.68
CA MET A 338 23.45 8.77 16.34
C MET A 338 24.16 7.55 15.71
N SER A 339 23.45 6.75 14.93
CA SER A 339 24.01 5.56 14.28
C SER A 339 24.73 5.96 12.98
N PRO A 340 26.00 5.53 12.77
CA PRO A 340 26.70 5.79 11.53
C PRO A 340 25.93 5.13 10.36
N PRO A 341 25.90 5.76 9.16
CA PRO A 341 25.26 5.19 8.00
C PRO A 341 25.87 3.82 7.68
N ARG A 342 25.04 2.77 7.70
CA ARG A 342 25.49 1.40 7.37
C ARG A 342 25.50 1.26 5.84
N PRO A 343 26.66 1.07 5.19
CA PRO A 343 26.76 1.05 3.72
C PRO A 343 25.94 -0.07 3.04
N TRP A 344 25.56 -1.11 3.80
CA TRP A 344 24.86 -2.31 3.32
C TRP A 344 23.41 -2.41 3.82
N ALA A 345 22.95 -1.48 4.64
CA ALA A 345 21.53 -1.47 5.05
C ALA A 345 20.66 -1.15 3.85
N PRO A 346 19.54 -1.87 3.64
CA PRO A 346 18.56 -1.46 2.64
C PRO A 346 18.20 -0.01 2.95
N GLN A 347 18.25 0.84 1.92
CA GLN A 347 17.83 2.23 2.06
C GLN A 347 16.43 2.24 2.65
N PRO A 348 16.11 3.11 3.64
CA PRO A 348 14.75 3.26 4.12
C PRO A 348 13.84 3.42 2.92
N GLU A 349 12.71 2.72 2.92
CA GLU A 349 11.75 2.69 1.82
C GLU A 349 11.60 4.10 1.23
N ARG A 350 11.81 4.22 -0.08
CA ARG A 350 11.76 5.50 -0.79
C ARG A 350 10.40 6.14 -0.49
N GLY A 351 10.40 7.22 0.30
CA GLY A 351 9.19 7.96 0.67
C GLY A 351 8.95 8.13 2.17
N ARG A 352 9.64 7.40 3.03
CA ARG A 352 9.52 7.62 4.49
C ARG A 352 10.21 8.94 4.85
N LYS A 353 9.41 9.97 5.08
CA LYS A 353 9.92 11.25 5.62
C LYS A 353 10.31 11.05 7.09
N PRO A 354 11.41 11.63 7.56
CA PRO A 354 11.78 11.55 8.97
C PRO A 354 10.66 12.18 9.81
N PHE A 355 10.43 11.64 11.01
CA PHE A 355 9.46 12.17 11.97
C PHE A 355 9.77 13.63 12.34
N LEU A 356 11.06 13.91 12.57
CA LEU A 356 11.58 15.27 12.72
C LEU A 356 12.18 15.75 11.39
N ASP A 357 12.09 17.03 11.13
CA ASP A 357 12.65 17.67 9.94
C ASP A 357 13.82 18.62 10.30
N ALA A 358 14.37 19.27 9.27
CA ALA A 358 15.46 20.22 9.45
C ALA A 358 15.10 21.44 10.31
N ALA A 359 13.80 21.76 10.43
CA ALA A 359 13.33 22.86 11.29
C ALA A 359 13.38 22.49 12.77
N HIS A 360 13.24 21.19 13.08
CA HIS A 360 13.28 20.70 14.45
C HIS A 360 14.26 19.51 14.53
N PRO A 361 15.57 19.75 14.46
CA PRO A 361 16.56 18.68 14.52
C PRO A 361 16.49 17.97 15.88
N CYS A 362 16.69 16.65 15.87
CA CYS A 362 16.69 15.86 17.10
C CYS A 362 17.93 16.21 17.96
N ASN A 363 17.72 17.03 18.96
CA ASN A 363 18.77 17.47 19.92
C ASN A 363 18.54 16.91 21.34
N ILE A 364 17.70 15.89 21.48
CA ILE A 364 17.45 15.17 22.73
C ILE A 364 18.16 13.83 22.69
N SER A 365 18.78 13.44 23.81
CA SER A 365 19.44 12.13 23.88
C SER A 365 18.44 10.99 24.09
N PRO A 366 18.73 9.77 23.57
CA PRO A 366 17.89 8.61 23.85
C PRO A 366 17.70 8.34 25.36
N THR A 367 18.72 8.61 26.17
CA THR A 367 18.70 8.43 27.63
C THR A 367 17.71 9.40 28.29
N ASP A 368 17.68 10.66 27.86
CA ASP A 368 16.72 11.65 28.38
C ASP A 368 15.28 11.24 28.07
N ILE A 369 15.05 10.69 26.85
CA ILE A 369 13.74 10.16 26.48
C ILE A 369 13.37 8.95 27.34
N ASP A 370 14.29 8.04 27.61
CA ASP A 370 14.05 6.88 28.48
C ASP A 370 13.66 7.31 29.90
N HIS A 371 14.24 8.37 30.44
CA HIS A 371 13.84 8.97 31.71
C HIS A 371 12.40 9.52 31.66
N LEU A 372 12.05 10.27 30.61
CA LEU A 372 10.69 10.79 30.42
C LEU A 372 9.63 9.68 30.30
N VAL A 373 9.95 8.59 29.62
CA VAL A 373 9.10 7.42 29.50
C VAL A 373 8.90 6.76 30.88
N SER A 374 9.98 6.62 31.65
CA SER A 374 9.89 6.05 33.00
C SER A 374 9.01 6.90 33.93
N ASP A 375 9.20 8.21 33.92
CA ASP A 375 8.41 9.15 34.73
C ASP A 375 6.92 9.14 34.34
N LEU A 376 6.61 9.08 33.05
CA LEU A 376 5.25 8.99 32.56
C LEU A 376 4.56 7.71 33.03
N ASN A 377 5.23 6.56 32.93
CA ASN A 377 4.72 5.28 33.42
C ASN A 377 4.42 5.30 34.93
N HIS A 378 5.33 5.88 35.73
CA HIS A 378 5.12 6.01 37.18
C HIS A 378 3.90 6.86 37.54
N ARG A 379 3.64 7.95 36.82
CA ARG A 379 2.46 8.80 37.02
C ARG A 379 1.17 8.11 36.60
N THR A 380 1.18 7.40 35.48
CA THR A 380 0.00 6.67 34.97
C THR A 380 -0.41 5.55 35.92
N HIS A 381 0.55 4.83 36.51
CA HIS A 381 0.27 3.80 37.50
C HIS A 381 -0.27 4.36 38.84
N ARG A 382 0.26 5.51 39.30
CA ARG A 382 -0.25 6.17 40.51
C ARG A 382 -1.70 6.69 40.33
N GLY A 383 -2.02 7.22 39.14
CA GLY A 383 -3.38 7.67 38.85
C GLY A 383 -4.44 6.55 38.86
N LYS A 384 -4.06 5.34 38.42
CA LYS A 384 -4.95 4.16 38.49
C LYS A 384 -5.16 3.62 39.91
N ALA A 385 -4.17 3.82 40.79
CA ALA A 385 -4.25 3.36 42.19
C ALA A 385 -5.07 4.29 43.11
N THR A 386 -5.38 5.51 42.67
CA THR A 386 -6.18 6.48 43.46
C THR A 386 -7.66 6.49 43.05
N LEU A 387 -8.06 5.74 42.02
CA LEU A 387 -9.42 5.61 41.51
C LEU A 387 -10.10 4.27 41.90
N THR A 388 -9.42 3.40 42.69
CA THR A 388 -9.94 2.20 43.30
C THR A 388 -10.11 2.43 44.83
#